data_36a9170e78bc79161fafd7b1dda0f887
#
_entry.id   36a9170e78bc79161fafd7b1dda0f887
#
_cell.length_a   1.000
_cell.length_b   1.000
_cell.length_c   1.000
_cell.angle_alpha   90.00
_cell.angle_beta   90.00
_cell.angle_gamma   90.00
#
_symmetry.space_group_name_H-M   'P 1'
#
loop_
_entity.id
_entity.type
_entity.pdbx_description
1 polymer ?
#
loop_
_entity_poly.entity_id
_entity_poly.type
_entity_poly.pdbx_seq_one_letter_code
_entity_poly.pdbx_strand_id
1 'polypeptide(L)'
;GSQATPFEHRSYGDELQLCQRYFEIMFRGGNAPDGTEKTTVGAGVWYGAAQVLATLLYSPKRAAPTITQSETGALGFYGNAYFRTSTDTTPFDSITDTGCRLNVESFNANGTAGDGTFAQLVNNNASSISIDAEL
;
A
#
# COMPACT_ATOMS: atom_id res chain seq x y z
N GLY A 1 -11.94 -25.10 35.17
CA GLY A 1 -12.05 -26.37 34.50
C GLY A 1 -10.72 -27.11 34.48
N SER A 2 -10.69 -28.37 34.84
CA SER A 2 -9.49 -29.18 34.94
C SER A 2 -9.13 -29.94 33.66
N GLN A 3 -9.73 -29.61 32.54
CA GLN A 3 -9.42 -30.26 31.26
C GLN A 3 -8.87 -29.20 30.28
N ALA A 4 -7.59 -29.37 29.91
CA ALA A 4 -7.03 -28.63 28.79
C ALA A 4 -7.79 -29.02 27.52
N THR A 5 -8.38 -28.06 26.85
CA THR A 5 -8.94 -28.27 25.50
C THR A 5 -7.84 -28.78 24.59
N PRO A 6 -8.11 -29.73 23.66
CA PRO A 6 -7.12 -30.15 22.68
C PRO A 6 -6.55 -28.92 21.97
N PHE A 7 -5.23 -28.83 21.89
CA PHE A 7 -4.58 -27.78 21.15
C PHE A 7 -5.01 -27.92 19.69
N GLU A 8 -5.79 -26.96 19.20
CA GLU A 8 -6.22 -26.94 17.81
C GLU A 8 -4.99 -26.70 16.92
N HIS A 9 -4.54 -27.74 16.24
CA HIS A 9 -3.47 -27.63 15.25
C HIS A 9 -4.03 -26.91 14.01
N ARG A 10 -3.93 -25.59 13.99
CA ARG A 10 -4.21 -24.82 12.77
C ARG A 10 -3.03 -24.89 11.82
N SER A 11 -3.30 -24.84 10.53
CA SER A 11 -2.23 -24.74 9.55
C SER A 11 -1.57 -23.34 9.65
N TYR A 12 -0.28 -23.26 9.31
CA TYR A 12 0.42 -21.97 9.25
C TYR A 12 -0.31 -20.95 8.35
N GLY A 13 -0.91 -21.42 7.24
CA GLY A 13 -1.67 -20.58 6.33
C GLY A 13 -2.92 -19.98 6.99
N ASP A 14 -3.65 -20.76 7.76
CA ASP A 14 -4.84 -20.30 8.48
C ASP A 14 -4.46 -19.24 9.54
N GLU A 15 -3.41 -19.50 10.31
CA GLU A 15 -2.90 -18.54 11.30
C GLU A 15 -2.44 -17.23 10.65
N LEU A 16 -1.72 -17.31 9.51
CA LEU A 16 -1.28 -16.14 8.78
C LEU A 16 -2.46 -15.31 8.29
N GLN A 17 -3.50 -15.94 7.71
CA GLN A 17 -4.70 -15.24 7.28
C GLN A 17 -5.43 -14.55 8.45
N LEU A 18 -5.49 -15.20 9.60
CA LEU A 18 -6.06 -14.59 10.80
C LEU A 18 -5.28 -13.36 11.24
N CYS A 19 -3.94 -13.44 11.23
CA CYS A 19 -3.08 -12.29 11.55
C CYS A 19 -3.27 -11.14 10.56
N GLN A 20 -3.34 -11.43 9.27
CA GLN A 20 -3.54 -10.43 8.21
C GLN A 20 -4.88 -9.69 8.31
N ARG A 21 -5.90 -10.27 8.97
CA ARG A 21 -7.16 -9.59 9.24
C ARG A 21 -7.02 -8.39 10.19
N TYR A 22 -5.95 -8.34 10.96
CA TYR A 22 -5.66 -7.26 11.89
C TYR A 22 -4.59 -6.32 11.34
N PHE A 23 -3.51 -6.88 10.83
CA PHE A 23 -2.35 -6.11 10.43
C PHE A 23 -1.69 -6.68 9.18
N GLU A 24 -1.28 -5.80 8.27
CA GLU A 24 -0.51 -6.14 7.08
C GLU A 24 0.47 -5.01 6.77
N ILE A 25 1.67 -5.37 6.33
CA ILE A 25 2.64 -4.40 5.82
C ILE A 25 2.97 -4.75 4.38
N MET A 26 2.83 -3.76 3.50
CA MET A 26 3.35 -3.81 2.15
C MET A 26 4.73 -3.17 2.14
N PHE A 27 5.76 -3.96 1.86
CA PHE A 27 7.12 -3.47 1.75
C PHE A 27 7.51 -3.23 0.30
N ARG A 28 8.45 -2.34 0.09
CA ARG A 28 9.23 -2.36 -1.12
C ARG A 28 9.94 -3.71 -1.20
N GLY A 29 9.56 -4.55 -2.17
CA GLY A 29 10.20 -5.84 -2.40
C GLY A 29 11.54 -5.65 -3.07
N GLY A 30 12.47 -6.53 -2.72
CA GLY A 30 13.72 -6.72 -3.42
C GLY A 30 14.97 -6.29 -2.65
N ASN A 31 15.97 -7.15 -2.76
CA ASN A 31 17.34 -6.93 -2.31
C ASN A 31 18.25 -6.57 -3.49
N ALA A 32 17.75 -5.82 -4.49
CA ALA A 32 18.63 -5.35 -5.53
C ALA A 32 19.69 -4.43 -4.88
N PRO A 33 20.98 -4.76 -4.98
CA PRO A 33 22.04 -3.97 -4.37
C PRO A 33 22.09 -2.52 -4.85
N ASP A 34 21.47 -2.24 -6.01
CA ASP A 34 21.41 -0.94 -6.65
C ASP A 34 20.14 -0.12 -6.25
N GLY A 35 19.27 -0.66 -5.39
CA GLY A 35 18.07 0.02 -4.94
C GLY A 35 17.02 0.26 -6.04
N THR A 36 17.10 -0.42 -7.18
CA THR A 36 16.23 -0.20 -8.35
C THR A 36 14.92 -0.95 -8.29
N GLU A 37 14.80 -1.96 -7.43
CA GLU A 37 13.56 -2.73 -7.31
C GLU A 37 12.44 -1.92 -6.69
N LYS A 38 11.27 -2.00 -7.31
CA LYS A 38 10.07 -1.28 -6.93
C LYS A 38 8.91 -2.25 -6.83
N THR A 39 8.13 -2.15 -5.77
CA THR A 39 6.95 -2.99 -5.59
C THR A 39 5.72 -2.24 -6.07
N THR A 40 5.05 -2.77 -7.10
CA THR A 40 3.75 -2.24 -7.53
C THR A 40 2.70 -2.59 -6.49
N VAL A 41 2.02 -1.58 -5.98
CA VAL A 41 0.99 -1.72 -4.96
C VAL A 41 -0.40 -1.40 -5.49
N GLY A 42 -0.50 -0.76 -6.65
CA GLY A 42 -1.79 -0.43 -7.24
C GLY A 42 -1.67 0.11 -8.66
N ALA A 43 -2.83 0.31 -9.29
CA ALA A 43 -2.94 0.92 -10.60
C ALA A 43 -3.99 2.03 -10.58
N GLY A 44 -3.84 3.00 -11.47
CA GLY A 44 -4.71 4.16 -11.53
C GLY A 44 -4.52 5.02 -12.76
N VAL A 45 -4.91 6.27 -12.65
CA VAL A 45 -4.87 7.25 -13.73
C VAL A 45 -4.44 8.62 -13.19
N TRP A 46 -3.69 9.35 -13.99
CA TRP A 46 -3.49 10.79 -13.80
C TRP A 46 -4.80 11.50 -14.09
N TYR A 47 -5.54 11.84 -13.03
CA TYR A 47 -6.82 12.54 -13.14
C TYR A 47 -6.62 14.00 -13.56
N GLY A 48 -5.55 14.62 -13.11
CA GLY A 48 -5.11 15.97 -13.46
C GLY A 48 -3.60 16.04 -13.60
N ALA A 49 -3.06 17.18 -13.94
CA ALA A 49 -1.61 17.37 -14.07
C ALA A 49 -0.86 17.12 -12.75
N ALA A 50 -1.50 17.39 -11.60
CA ALA A 50 -0.92 17.22 -10.28
C ALA A 50 -1.74 16.25 -9.39
N GLN A 51 -2.63 15.43 -9.99
CA GLN A 51 -3.49 14.52 -9.23
C GLN A 51 -3.51 13.13 -9.84
N VAL A 52 -3.31 12.13 -9.02
CA VAL A 52 -3.48 10.70 -9.35
C VAL A 52 -4.58 10.10 -8.49
N LEU A 53 -5.45 9.34 -9.14
CA LEU A 53 -6.39 8.44 -8.49
C LEU A 53 -5.99 7.01 -8.82
N ALA A 54 -5.70 6.21 -7.79
CA ALA A 54 -5.34 4.81 -7.93
C ALA A 54 -6.05 3.96 -6.89
N THR A 55 -6.09 2.65 -7.09
CA THR A 55 -6.66 1.70 -6.14
C THR A 55 -5.53 0.92 -5.47
N LEU A 56 -5.59 0.81 -4.15
CA LEU A 56 -4.77 -0.07 -3.33
C LEU A 56 -5.66 -1.17 -2.77
N LEU A 57 -5.30 -2.43 -3.01
CA LEU A 57 -5.99 -3.60 -2.47
C LEU A 57 -5.11 -4.30 -1.44
N TYR A 58 -5.73 -4.85 -0.42
CA TYR A 58 -5.09 -5.60 0.65
C TYR A 58 -5.97 -6.77 1.12
N SER A 59 -5.40 -7.65 1.94
CA SER A 59 -6.13 -8.78 2.52
C SER A 59 -7.34 -8.28 3.33
N PRO A 60 -8.50 -8.97 3.28
CA PRO A 60 -9.69 -8.53 4.00
C PRO A 60 -9.43 -8.32 5.49
N LYS A 61 -9.76 -7.15 6.00
CA LYS A 61 -9.62 -6.74 7.40
C LYS A 61 -10.92 -6.98 8.16
N ARG A 62 -10.84 -7.06 9.48
CA ARG A 62 -12.03 -7.17 10.34
C ARG A 62 -12.87 -5.90 10.42
N ALA A 63 -12.27 -4.77 10.12
CA ALA A 63 -12.87 -3.43 10.09
C ALA A 63 -12.08 -2.56 9.12
N ALA A 64 -12.61 -1.39 8.78
CA ALA A 64 -11.86 -0.40 8.00
C ALA A 64 -10.56 -0.02 8.75
N PRO A 65 -9.38 -0.26 8.15
CA PRO A 65 -8.12 -0.06 8.84
C PRO A 65 -7.66 1.40 8.85
N THR A 66 -6.70 1.68 9.71
CA THR A 66 -5.82 2.83 9.58
C THR A 66 -4.68 2.49 8.62
N ILE A 67 -4.43 3.36 7.65
CA ILE A 67 -3.37 3.15 6.65
C ILE A 67 -2.34 4.26 6.80
N THR A 68 -1.07 3.86 6.92
CA THR A 68 0.04 4.81 7.04
C THR A 68 1.19 4.44 6.11
N GLN A 69 1.86 5.43 5.56
CA GLN A 69 3.12 5.23 4.84
C GLN A 69 4.31 5.54 5.75
N SER A 70 5.41 4.83 5.56
CA SER A 70 6.61 4.95 6.41
C SER A 70 7.29 6.32 6.31
N GLU A 71 7.17 6.98 5.16
CA GLU A 71 7.82 8.27 4.89
C GLU A 71 7.13 9.02 3.74
N THR A 72 7.30 10.33 3.72
CA THR A 72 6.94 11.16 2.56
C THR A 72 7.80 10.75 1.37
N GLY A 73 7.18 10.55 0.21
CA GLY A 73 7.89 10.07 -0.98
C GLY A 73 8.00 8.54 -1.06
N ALA A 74 7.39 7.79 -0.15
CA ALA A 74 7.32 6.34 -0.25
C ALA A 74 6.60 5.85 -1.51
N LEU A 75 5.66 6.62 -2.02
CA LEU A 75 4.88 6.31 -3.22
C LEU A 75 5.41 7.04 -4.45
N GLY A 76 5.58 6.28 -5.53
CA GLY A 76 5.91 6.81 -6.85
C GLY A 76 4.93 6.31 -7.91
N PHE A 77 4.78 7.09 -8.96
CA PHE A 77 3.79 6.88 -10.02
C PHE A 77 4.45 6.98 -11.38
N TYR A 78 4.24 5.94 -12.21
CA TYR A 78 4.67 5.95 -13.59
C TYR A 78 3.59 6.48 -14.50
N GLY A 79 3.94 7.43 -15.37
CA GLY A 79 3.16 7.79 -16.54
C GLY A 79 3.78 7.19 -17.81
N ASN A 80 3.29 7.61 -18.97
CA ASN A 80 3.70 7.07 -20.27
C ASN A 80 5.21 7.22 -20.55
N ALA A 81 5.83 8.30 -20.11
CA ALA A 81 7.26 8.57 -20.34
C ALA A 81 7.95 9.26 -19.15
N TYR A 82 7.35 9.17 -17.96
CA TYR A 82 7.88 9.86 -16.79
C TYR A 82 7.57 9.10 -15.51
N PHE A 83 8.33 9.39 -14.47
CA PHE A 83 8.12 8.93 -13.11
C PHE A 83 8.00 10.14 -12.19
N ARG A 84 7.04 10.10 -11.25
CA ARG A 84 6.81 11.14 -10.27
C ARG A 84 6.70 10.56 -8.88
N THR A 85 7.34 11.21 -7.91
CA THR A 85 7.26 10.84 -6.50
C THR A 85 6.22 11.71 -5.82
N SER A 86 5.34 11.08 -5.04
CA SER A 86 4.37 11.77 -4.19
C SER A 86 5.08 12.54 -3.09
N THR A 87 4.59 13.74 -2.79
CA THR A 87 4.97 14.51 -1.61
C THR A 87 3.87 14.54 -0.56
N ASP A 88 2.76 13.83 -0.79
CA ASP A 88 1.68 13.69 0.18
C ASP A 88 2.08 12.79 1.36
N THR A 89 1.60 13.15 2.53
CA THR A 89 1.79 12.38 3.77
C THR A 89 0.64 11.44 4.08
N THR A 90 -0.56 11.73 3.57
CA THR A 90 -1.79 10.97 3.85
C THR A 90 -2.64 10.77 2.59
N PRO A 91 -2.13 10.07 1.55
CA PRO A 91 -2.81 9.97 0.26
C PRO A 91 -3.94 8.92 0.24
N PHE A 92 -4.39 8.43 1.39
CA PHE A 92 -5.37 7.35 1.49
C PHE A 92 -6.74 7.88 1.83
N ASP A 93 -7.74 7.59 0.99
CA ASP A 93 -9.14 7.88 1.25
C ASP A 93 -10.06 6.72 0.85
N SER A 94 -11.37 6.86 1.09
CA SER A 94 -12.38 5.83 0.79
C SER A 94 -11.97 4.44 1.29
N ILE A 95 -11.48 4.39 2.53
CA ILE A 95 -10.93 3.17 3.14
C ILE A 95 -12.07 2.21 3.48
N THR A 96 -11.93 0.96 3.03
CA THR A 96 -12.85 -0.17 3.30
C THR A 96 -12.10 -1.28 4.03
N ASP A 97 -12.72 -2.42 4.21
CA ASP A 97 -12.08 -3.61 4.78
C ASP A 97 -11.18 -4.37 3.78
N THR A 98 -11.24 -4.06 2.49
CA THR A 98 -10.52 -4.79 1.42
C THR A 98 -9.65 -3.91 0.53
N GLY A 99 -9.71 -2.61 0.68
CA GLY A 99 -8.96 -1.68 -0.14
C GLY A 99 -9.26 -0.23 0.16
N CYS A 100 -8.50 0.65 -0.47
CA CYS A 100 -8.72 2.09 -0.41
C CYS A 100 -8.42 2.75 -1.75
N ARG A 101 -8.82 4.00 -1.88
CA ARG A 101 -8.35 4.85 -2.96
C ARG A 101 -7.10 5.59 -2.52
N LEU A 102 -6.10 5.61 -3.39
CA LEU A 102 -4.99 6.54 -3.34
C LEU A 102 -5.43 7.81 -4.07
N ASN A 103 -5.54 8.90 -3.34
CA ASN A 103 -5.80 10.24 -3.88
C ASN A 103 -4.58 11.11 -3.59
N VAL A 104 -3.68 11.20 -4.55
CA VAL A 104 -2.43 11.93 -4.41
C VAL A 104 -2.56 13.23 -5.17
N GLU A 105 -2.39 14.34 -4.48
CA GLU A 105 -2.56 15.70 -5.03
C GLU A 105 -1.25 16.51 -5.06
N SER A 106 -0.16 15.90 -4.60
CA SER A 106 1.11 16.59 -4.45
C SER A 106 2.27 15.75 -4.98
N PHE A 107 3.02 16.28 -5.92
CA PHE A 107 4.15 15.61 -6.58
C PHE A 107 5.36 16.53 -6.72
N ASN A 108 6.53 15.92 -6.88
CA ASN A 108 7.77 16.65 -7.20
C ASN A 108 7.74 17.33 -8.58
N ALA A 109 6.84 16.91 -9.49
CA ALA A 109 6.58 17.55 -10.78
C ALA A 109 5.24 17.05 -11.35
N ASN A 110 4.66 17.78 -12.30
CA ASN A 110 3.39 17.42 -12.92
C ASN A 110 3.50 16.20 -13.83
N GLY A 111 2.39 15.47 -13.93
CA GLY A 111 2.14 14.41 -14.89
C GLY A 111 1.24 14.89 -16.03
N THR A 112 0.72 13.95 -16.81
CA THR A 112 -0.20 14.24 -17.92
C THR A 112 -1.57 13.65 -17.61
N ALA A 113 -2.60 14.49 -17.56
CA ALA A 113 -3.98 14.06 -17.34
C ALA A 113 -4.41 13.04 -18.41
N GLY A 114 -5.06 11.94 -17.96
CA GLY A 114 -5.51 10.85 -18.81
C GLY A 114 -4.52 9.70 -18.95
N ASP A 115 -3.24 9.86 -18.58
CA ASP A 115 -2.28 8.78 -18.61
C ASP A 115 -2.61 7.71 -17.55
N GLY A 116 -2.53 6.45 -17.93
CA GLY A 116 -2.52 5.33 -16.97
C GLY A 116 -1.26 5.36 -16.12
N THR A 117 -1.36 4.87 -14.88
CA THR A 117 -0.23 4.85 -13.95
C THR A 117 -0.22 3.59 -13.08
N PHE A 118 0.96 3.22 -12.62
CA PHE A 118 1.16 2.24 -11.56
C PHE A 118 1.67 2.96 -10.31
N ALA A 119 1.01 2.72 -9.18
CA ALA A 119 1.48 3.13 -7.87
C ALA A 119 2.52 2.12 -7.38
N GLN A 120 3.69 2.60 -6.99
CA GLN A 120 4.80 1.76 -6.54
C GLN A 120 5.39 2.29 -5.25
N LEU A 121 5.86 1.39 -4.39
CA LEU A 121 6.74 1.74 -3.29
C LEU A 121 8.14 1.97 -3.83
N VAL A 122 8.68 3.13 -3.53
CA VAL A 122 9.95 3.61 -4.07
C VAL A 122 10.78 4.23 -2.95
N ASN A 123 11.84 4.88 -3.31
CA ASN A 123 12.70 5.73 -2.51
C ASN A 123 13.80 4.97 -1.76
N ASN A 124 13.66 4.13 -0.85
CA ASN A 124 14.72 3.37 -0.20
C ASN A 124 14.22 1.98 0.24
N ASN A 125 15.09 1.19 0.81
CA ASN A 125 14.75 -0.18 1.23
C ASN A 125 13.75 -0.23 2.41
N ALA A 126 13.39 0.92 3.01
CA ALA A 126 12.51 1.02 4.16
C ALA A 126 11.09 1.50 3.80
N SER A 127 10.82 1.87 2.53
CA SER A 127 9.49 2.33 2.13
C SER A 127 8.45 1.23 2.32
N SER A 128 7.40 1.54 3.06
CA SER A 128 6.31 0.60 3.37
C SER A 128 4.98 1.32 3.54
N ILE A 129 3.91 0.55 3.39
CA ILE A 129 2.55 0.94 3.78
C ILE A 129 2.10 -0.06 4.85
N SER A 130 1.72 0.41 6.01
CA SER A 130 1.10 -0.39 7.06
C SER A 130 -0.42 -0.22 7.04
N ILE A 131 -1.12 -1.32 7.21
CA ILE A 131 -2.58 -1.43 7.16
C ILE A 131 -3.01 -2.08 8.46
N ASP A 132 -3.50 -1.28 9.40
CA ASP A 132 -3.77 -1.67 10.77
C ASP A 132 -5.27 -1.57 11.06
N ALA A 133 -5.90 -2.71 11.39
CA ALA A 133 -7.29 -2.85 11.78
C ALA A 133 -7.45 -3.25 13.26
N GLU A 134 -6.43 -3.10 14.07
CA GLU A 134 -6.55 -3.23 15.52
C GLU A 134 -7.35 -2.06 16.08
N LEU A 135 -8.16 -2.35 17.11
CA LEU A 135 -9.01 -1.37 17.82
C LEU A 135 -8.30 -0.86 19.06
#